data_23993bb75f8bd634848aa0f188c1411f
#
_entry.id   23993bb75f8bd634848aa0f188c1411f
#
_cell.length_a   1.000
_cell.length_b   1.000
_cell.length_c   1.000
_cell.angle_alpha   90.00
_cell.angle_beta   90.00
_cell.angle_gamma   90.00
#
_symmetry.space_group_name_H-M   'P 1'
#
loop_
_entity.id
_entity.type
_entity.pdbx_description
1 polymer ?
#
loop_
_entity_poly.entity_id
_entity_poly.type
_entity_poly.pdbx_seq_one_letter_code
_entity_poly.pdbx_strand_id
1 'polypeptide(L)'
;RRRPIPVEGKTETIAIDTMILAIGQAVDASIFDCDKTRKNAIAYDKETFMTSMPGVFAGGDCGNDKISIAVEAIADAKKVSESIDAYLDGEIIRYEKPYFVERDDINEKTFEDRERECRTEMPQLSAEERKNNFSEVIPDGYTAEQAEAEASRCLECGCHDYFECKLIDFANQYDVKPERFAGDKNTIEF
;
A
#
# COMPACT_ATOMS: atom_id res chain seq x y z
N ARG A 1 -5.27 7.03 11.46
CA ARG A 1 -5.19 5.74 12.20
C ARG A 1 -5.86 5.93 13.55
N ARG A 2 -6.85 5.10 13.86
CA ARG A 2 -7.46 5.08 15.20
C ARG A 2 -6.50 4.34 16.14
N ARG A 3 -5.85 5.06 17.04
CA ARG A 3 -5.12 4.42 18.13
C ARG A 3 -6.10 4.10 19.25
N PRO A 4 -6.03 2.90 19.86
CA PRO A 4 -6.78 2.63 21.07
C PRO A 4 -6.32 3.59 22.18
N ILE A 5 -7.26 4.14 22.92
CA ILE A 5 -7.00 5.01 24.05
C ILE A 5 -7.24 4.19 25.31
N PRO A 6 -6.24 4.03 26.20
CA PRO A 6 -6.43 3.35 27.46
C PRO A 6 -7.50 4.07 28.30
N VAL A 7 -8.40 3.31 28.89
CA VAL A 7 -9.36 3.83 29.87
C VAL A 7 -8.80 3.58 31.25
N GLU A 8 -8.41 4.65 31.91
CA GLU A 8 -7.78 4.57 33.23
C GLU A 8 -8.69 3.86 34.25
N GLY A 9 -8.10 2.93 35.00
CA GLY A 9 -8.81 2.11 35.99
C GLY A 9 -9.72 1.01 35.44
N LYS A 10 -9.84 0.86 34.11
CA LYS A 10 -10.57 -0.27 33.50
C LYS A 10 -9.58 -1.32 33.01
N THR A 11 -9.45 -2.38 33.77
CA THR A 11 -8.66 -3.56 33.42
C THR A 11 -9.54 -4.80 33.45
N GLU A 12 -9.23 -5.76 32.60
CA GLU A 12 -9.86 -7.07 32.57
C GLU A 12 -8.79 -8.13 32.76
N THR A 13 -9.12 -9.16 33.53
CA THR A 13 -8.25 -10.33 33.72
C THR A 13 -8.80 -11.47 32.89
N ILE A 14 -8.01 -11.93 31.92
CA ILE A 14 -8.36 -13.06 31.04
C ILE A 14 -7.50 -14.25 31.45
N ALA A 15 -8.14 -15.38 31.76
CA ALA A 15 -7.43 -16.65 32.01
C ALA A 15 -6.98 -17.23 30.67
N ILE A 16 -5.68 -17.41 30.51
CA ILE A 16 -5.05 -17.92 29.27
C ILE A 16 -3.95 -18.92 29.63
N ASP A 17 -3.70 -19.87 28.75
CA ASP A 17 -2.58 -20.82 28.88
C ASP A 17 -1.33 -20.27 28.16
N THR A 18 -1.51 -19.57 27.06
CA THR A 18 -0.41 -19.04 26.26
C THR A 18 -0.74 -17.66 25.72
N MET A 19 0.22 -16.75 25.81
CA MET A 19 0.15 -15.41 25.22
C MET A 19 1.16 -15.27 24.08
N ILE A 20 0.69 -14.90 22.90
CA ILE A 20 1.54 -14.62 21.75
C ILE A 20 1.57 -13.10 21.49
N LEU A 21 2.75 -12.50 21.57
CA LEU A 21 2.95 -11.09 21.27
C LEU A 21 3.15 -10.88 19.76
N ALA A 22 2.18 -10.27 19.10
CA ALA A 22 2.20 -9.93 17.68
C ALA A 22 2.06 -8.41 17.48
N ILE A 23 2.86 -7.62 18.20
CA ILE A 23 2.76 -6.15 18.29
C ILE A 23 3.64 -5.40 17.30
N GLY A 24 4.28 -6.12 16.38
CA GLY A 24 5.21 -5.58 15.38
C GLY A 24 6.66 -5.79 15.75
N GLN A 25 7.52 -5.44 14.81
CA GLN A 25 8.97 -5.53 14.92
C GLN A 25 9.60 -4.18 14.65
N ALA A 26 10.83 -3.99 15.10
CA ALA A 26 11.66 -2.85 14.78
C ALA A 26 12.89 -3.31 14.00
N VAL A 27 13.36 -2.46 13.11
CA VAL A 27 14.62 -2.71 12.38
C VAL A 27 15.79 -2.40 13.31
N ASP A 28 16.74 -3.31 13.38
CA ASP A 28 18.05 -3.05 13.97
C ASP A 28 19.10 -2.86 12.87
N ALA A 29 19.35 -1.61 12.55
CA ALA A 29 20.37 -1.21 11.56
C ALA A 29 21.72 -0.81 12.21
N SER A 30 21.94 -1.16 13.48
CA SER A 30 23.12 -0.72 14.25
C SER A 30 24.45 -1.20 13.65
N ILE A 31 24.44 -2.33 12.97
CA ILE A 31 25.63 -2.94 12.35
C ILE A 31 26.07 -2.27 11.04
N PHE A 32 25.22 -1.40 10.46
CA PHE A 32 25.54 -0.71 9.21
C PHE A 32 25.98 0.73 9.48
N ASP A 33 27.09 1.14 8.86
CA ASP A 33 27.64 2.50 8.96
C ASP A 33 27.12 3.39 7.82
N CYS A 34 25.82 3.41 7.63
CA CYS A 34 25.13 4.27 6.67
C CYS A 34 24.14 5.17 7.39
N ASP A 35 23.63 6.19 6.69
CA ASP A 35 22.62 7.09 7.23
C ASP A 35 21.36 6.34 7.63
N LYS A 36 20.77 6.80 8.73
CA LYS A 36 19.56 6.19 9.30
C LYS A 36 18.45 7.19 9.39
N THR A 37 17.25 6.67 9.28
CA THR A 37 16.02 7.42 9.48
C THR A 37 15.81 7.74 10.98
N ARG A 38 14.78 8.55 11.28
CA ARG A 38 14.41 8.85 12.68
C ARG A 38 13.99 7.62 13.47
N LYS A 39 13.59 6.54 12.81
CA LYS A 39 13.18 5.27 13.45
C LYS A 39 14.28 4.20 13.41
N ASN A 40 15.51 4.62 13.14
CA ASN A 40 16.67 3.73 13.07
C ASN A 40 16.62 2.69 11.92
N ALA A 41 15.80 2.92 10.90
CA ALA A 41 15.85 2.16 9.66
C ALA A 41 16.96 2.72 8.74
N ILE A 42 17.40 1.95 7.77
CA ILE A 42 18.40 2.39 6.79
C ILE A 42 17.79 3.48 5.90
N ALA A 43 18.44 4.63 5.80
CA ALA A 43 18.05 5.67 4.86
C ALA A 43 18.61 5.36 3.47
N TYR A 44 17.76 5.42 2.44
CA TYR A 44 18.16 5.26 1.05
C TYR A 44 17.39 6.19 0.13
N ASP A 45 17.96 6.51 -1.01
CA ASP A 45 17.29 7.26 -2.06
C ASP A 45 16.21 6.39 -2.72
N LYS A 46 14.97 6.89 -2.79
CA LYS A 46 13.81 6.11 -3.27
C LYS A 46 13.81 5.85 -4.77
N GLU A 47 14.58 6.64 -5.52
CA GLU A 47 14.69 6.49 -6.97
C GLU A 47 15.79 5.49 -7.34
N THR A 48 16.87 5.47 -6.60
CA THR A 48 18.05 4.63 -6.92
C THR A 48 18.22 3.44 -5.99
N PHE A 49 17.51 3.41 -4.87
CA PHE A 49 17.69 2.45 -3.76
C PHE A 49 19.07 2.46 -3.12
N MET A 50 19.93 3.42 -3.45
CA MET A 50 21.28 3.54 -2.92
C MET A 50 21.26 4.22 -1.54
N THR A 51 22.07 3.71 -0.64
CA THR A 51 22.30 4.32 0.67
C THR A 51 23.35 5.44 0.59
N SER A 52 23.69 6.06 1.71
CA SER A 52 24.83 7.00 1.79
C SER A 52 26.20 6.36 1.52
N MET A 53 26.28 5.03 1.56
CA MET A 53 27.49 4.28 1.24
C MET A 53 27.46 3.85 -0.24
N PRO A 54 28.45 4.25 -1.06
CA PRO A 54 28.52 3.83 -2.45
C PRO A 54 28.53 2.30 -2.61
N GLY A 55 27.70 1.77 -3.51
CA GLY A 55 27.59 0.33 -3.75
C GLY A 55 26.80 -0.45 -2.69
N VAL A 56 26.20 0.26 -1.73
CA VAL A 56 25.30 -0.33 -0.73
C VAL A 56 23.88 0.12 -1.00
N PHE A 57 22.98 -0.85 -1.17
CA PHE A 57 21.57 -0.63 -1.50
C PHE A 57 20.67 -1.15 -0.40
N ALA A 58 19.49 -0.59 -0.26
CA ALA A 58 18.50 -1.02 0.71
C ALA A 58 17.09 -0.94 0.13
N GLY A 59 16.19 -1.80 0.58
CA GLY A 59 14.78 -1.84 0.18
C GLY A 59 13.95 -2.69 1.14
N GLY A 60 12.63 -2.68 0.96
CA GLY A 60 11.72 -3.41 1.83
C GLY A 60 11.69 -2.87 3.26
N ASP A 61 11.43 -3.75 4.20
CA ASP A 61 11.17 -3.39 5.61
C ASP A 61 12.37 -2.80 6.36
N CYS A 62 13.60 -3.05 5.87
CA CYS A 62 14.81 -2.53 6.52
C CYS A 62 15.01 -1.03 6.30
N GLY A 63 14.28 -0.42 5.38
CA GLY A 63 14.52 0.94 4.96
C GLY A 63 13.33 1.90 5.09
N ASN A 64 13.65 3.18 5.09
CA ASN A 64 12.71 4.29 4.95
C ASN A 64 11.49 4.31 5.89
N ASP A 65 11.63 3.84 7.13
CA ASP A 65 10.62 3.97 8.19
C ASP A 65 9.27 3.29 7.94
N LYS A 66 9.09 2.54 6.87
CA LYS A 66 7.81 1.94 6.53
C LYS A 66 7.93 0.42 6.43
N ILE A 67 7.69 -0.23 7.56
CA ILE A 67 7.38 -1.66 7.54
C ILE A 67 6.07 -1.85 6.77
N SER A 68 6.09 -2.68 5.75
CA SER A 68 5.01 -2.86 4.80
C SER A 68 4.57 -4.32 4.70
N ILE A 69 3.91 -4.66 3.62
CA ILE A 69 3.48 -6.02 3.32
C ILE A 69 4.53 -6.73 2.45
N ALA A 70 4.55 -8.05 2.50
CA ALA A 70 5.52 -8.86 1.76
C ALA A 70 5.60 -8.53 0.27
N VAL A 71 4.46 -8.23 -0.37
CA VAL A 71 4.40 -7.87 -1.80
C VAL A 71 5.19 -6.60 -2.10
N GLU A 72 5.13 -5.58 -1.23
CA GLU A 72 5.92 -4.34 -1.41
C GLU A 72 7.42 -4.62 -1.23
N ALA A 73 7.79 -5.45 -0.25
CA ALA A 73 9.19 -5.84 -0.06
C ALA A 73 9.75 -6.62 -1.26
N ILE A 74 8.96 -7.50 -1.87
CA ILE A 74 9.33 -8.23 -3.10
C ILE A 74 9.48 -7.25 -4.28
N ALA A 75 8.58 -6.29 -4.42
CA ALA A 75 8.65 -5.27 -5.47
C ALA A 75 9.91 -4.39 -5.33
N ASP A 76 10.24 -3.99 -4.10
CA ASP A 76 11.49 -3.26 -3.82
C ASP A 76 12.71 -4.12 -4.14
N ALA A 77 12.72 -5.40 -3.74
CA ALA A 77 13.83 -6.31 -4.00
C ALA A 77 14.12 -6.47 -5.51
N LYS A 78 13.06 -6.52 -6.34
CA LYS A 78 13.23 -6.54 -7.80
C LYS A 78 13.95 -5.29 -8.30
N LYS A 79 13.51 -4.11 -7.90
CA LYS A 79 14.13 -2.84 -8.28
C LYS A 79 15.55 -2.70 -7.76
N VAL A 80 15.78 -3.11 -6.51
CA VAL A 80 17.12 -3.13 -5.90
C VAL A 80 18.08 -4.01 -6.70
N SER A 81 17.65 -5.20 -7.12
CA SER A 81 18.50 -6.09 -7.92
C SER A 81 18.87 -5.49 -9.27
N GLU A 82 17.91 -4.86 -9.96
CA GLU A 82 18.17 -4.14 -11.22
C GLU A 82 19.11 -2.94 -11.01
N SER A 83 18.96 -2.20 -9.88
CA SER A 83 19.87 -1.09 -9.54
C SER A 83 21.29 -1.55 -9.24
N ILE A 84 21.46 -2.71 -8.60
CA ILE A 84 22.77 -3.30 -8.33
C ILE A 84 23.43 -3.74 -9.62
N ASP A 85 22.68 -4.39 -10.51
CA ASP A 85 23.18 -4.86 -11.81
C ASP A 85 23.70 -3.67 -12.64
N ALA A 86 22.91 -2.64 -12.80
CA ALA A 86 23.31 -1.41 -13.50
C ALA A 86 24.54 -0.73 -12.84
N TYR A 87 24.57 -0.68 -11.50
CA TYR A 87 25.70 -0.11 -10.79
C TYR A 87 27.02 -0.85 -11.06
N LEU A 88 26.97 -2.18 -11.17
CA LEU A 88 28.13 -2.98 -11.52
C LEU A 88 28.62 -2.72 -12.96
N ASP A 89 27.71 -2.36 -13.86
CA ASP A 89 28.02 -1.93 -15.22
C ASP A 89 28.45 -0.44 -15.32
N GLY A 90 28.46 0.26 -14.19
CA GLY A 90 28.84 1.69 -14.12
C GLY A 90 27.71 2.66 -14.43
N GLU A 91 26.47 2.18 -14.41
CA GLU A 91 25.26 2.94 -14.66
C GLU A 91 24.46 3.19 -13.38
N ILE A 92 23.59 4.19 -13.39
CA ILE A 92 22.65 4.46 -12.30
C ILE A 92 21.24 4.51 -12.89
N ILE A 93 20.41 3.54 -12.49
CA ILE A 93 18.97 3.57 -12.83
C ILE A 93 18.23 4.42 -11.80
N ARG A 94 17.31 5.24 -12.28
CA ARG A 94 16.36 6.00 -11.46
C ARG A 94 14.95 5.52 -11.72
N TYR A 95 14.28 5.06 -10.66
CA TYR A 95 12.88 4.68 -10.72
C TYR A 95 12.00 5.89 -10.42
N GLU A 96 11.61 6.59 -11.45
CA GLU A 96 10.64 7.67 -11.33
C GLU A 96 9.24 7.09 -11.17
N LYS A 97 8.39 7.80 -10.40
CA LYS A 97 6.98 7.44 -10.29
C LYS A 97 6.31 7.69 -11.63
N PRO A 98 5.72 6.67 -12.26
CA PRO A 98 5.03 6.88 -13.51
C PRO A 98 3.88 7.88 -13.33
N TYR A 99 3.53 8.58 -14.40
CA TYR A 99 2.36 9.43 -14.40
C TYR A 99 1.11 8.61 -14.04
N PHE A 100 0.34 9.12 -13.10
CA PHE A 100 -0.96 8.55 -12.75
C PHE A 100 -1.93 9.68 -12.42
N VAL A 101 -3.21 9.40 -12.59
CA VAL A 101 -4.27 10.35 -12.28
C VAL A 101 -4.88 10.01 -10.93
N GLU A 102 -4.87 10.97 -10.02
CA GLU A 102 -5.60 10.92 -8.76
C GLU A 102 -6.78 11.90 -8.81
N ARG A 103 -7.90 11.47 -8.26
CA ARG A 103 -9.05 12.33 -8.00
C ARG A 103 -9.17 12.56 -6.50
N ASP A 104 -8.97 13.79 -6.08
CA ASP A 104 -9.12 14.24 -4.69
C ASP A 104 -10.48 14.91 -4.41
N ASP A 105 -11.27 15.10 -5.46
CA ASP A 105 -12.57 15.73 -5.45
C ASP A 105 -13.73 14.77 -5.08
N ILE A 106 -13.45 13.46 -5.00
CA ILE A 106 -14.44 12.45 -4.66
C ILE A 106 -14.65 12.39 -3.14
N ASN A 107 -15.87 12.59 -2.70
CA ASN A 107 -16.26 12.50 -1.30
C ASN A 107 -17.71 11.98 -1.16
N GLU A 108 -18.23 11.88 0.06
CA GLU A 108 -19.60 11.35 0.29
C GLU A 108 -20.69 12.13 -0.47
N LYS A 109 -20.51 13.43 -0.69
CA LYS A 109 -21.49 14.25 -1.42
C LYS A 109 -21.54 13.92 -2.92
N THR A 110 -20.42 13.43 -3.46
CA THR A 110 -20.36 13.00 -4.88
C THR A 110 -21.34 11.89 -5.19
N PHE A 111 -21.77 11.15 -4.17
CA PHE A 111 -22.63 9.99 -4.28
C PHE A 111 -23.90 10.10 -3.42
N GLU A 112 -24.31 11.31 -3.04
CA GLU A 112 -25.50 11.52 -2.18
C GLU A 112 -26.80 11.05 -2.80
N ASP A 113 -26.87 11.02 -4.13
CA ASP A 113 -28.02 10.53 -4.88
C ASP A 113 -28.10 8.99 -4.96
N ARG A 114 -27.05 8.28 -4.50
CA ARG A 114 -27.05 6.81 -4.48
C ARG A 114 -27.52 6.27 -3.13
N GLU A 115 -28.39 5.29 -3.19
CA GLU A 115 -28.80 4.55 -2.00
C GLU A 115 -27.61 3.76 -1.44
N ARG A 116 -27.47 3.78 -0.11
CA ARG A 116 -26.41 3.02 0.57
C ARG A 116 -26.82 1.56 0.68
N GLU A 117 -26.09 0.71 0.00
CA GLU A 117 -26.23 -0.73 0.08
C GLU A 117 -25.19 -1.35 1.01
N CYS A 118 -25.62 -2.34 1.80
CA CYS A 118 -24.71 -3.10 2.66
C CYS A 118 -23.80 -4.00 1.81
N ARG A 119 -22.59 -4.21 2.31
CA ARG A 119 -21.66 -5.16 1.69
C ARG A 119 -22.22 -6.57 1.76
N THR A 120 -22.12 -7.31 0.66
CA THR A 120 -22.40 -8.74 0.64
C THR A 120 -21.24 -9.48 1.33
N GLU A 121 -21.55 -10.22 2.38
CA GLU A 121 -20.54 -11.00 3.11
C GLU A 121 -20.46 -12.42 2.58
N MET A 122 -19.24 -12.90 2.36
CA MET A 122 -19.00 -14.30 2.02
C MET A 122 -19.29 -15.18 3.24
N PRO A 123 -19.98 -16.33 3.07
CA PRO A 123 -20.17 -17.28 4.16
C PRO A 123 -18.85 -17.73 4.75
N GLN A 124 -18.76 -17.67 6.08
CA GLN A 124 -17.59 -18.11 6.82
C GLN A 124 -17.92 -19.32 7.66
N LEU A 125 -16.94 -20.21 7.83
CA LEU A 125 -17.04 -21.29 8.82
C LEU A 125 -17.23 -20.69 10.20
N SER A 126 -18.11 -21.31 11.00
CA SER A 126 -18.33 -20.94 12.39
C SER A 126 -17.07 -21.12 13.23
N ALA A 127 -16.99 -20.49 14.40
CA ALA A 127 -15.85 -20.64 15.31
C ALA A 127 -15.63 -22.10 15.73
N GLU A 128 -16.70 -22.88 15.90
CA GLU A 128 -16.60 -24.31 16.25
C GLU A 128 -16.05 -25.16 15.11
N GLU A 129 -16.44 -24.87 13.86
CA GLU A 129 -15.92 -25.56 12.68
C GLU A 129 -14.44 -25.22 12.44
N ARG A 130 -14.01 -23.99 12.76
CA ARG A 130 -12.61 -23.57 12.65
C ARG A 130 -11.70 -24.10 13.76
N LYS A 131 -12.28 -24.50 14.86
CA LYS A 131 -11.59 -25.03 16.01
C LYS A 131 -10.90 -26.31 15.66
N ASN A 132 -9.79 -26.65 15.64
CA ASN A 132 -9.10 -27.90 15.28
C ASN A 132 -8.96 -28.19 13.78
N ASN A 133 -9.16 -27.24 12.92
CA ASN A 133 -8.80 -27.40 11.51
C ASN A 133 -8.08 -26.14 10.98
N PHE A 134 -7.30 -26.32 9.92
CA PHE A 134 -6.56 -25.27 9.21
C PHE A 134 -7.07 -25.08 7.77
N SER A 135 -8.31 -25.48 7.52
CA SER A 135 -8.98 -25.26 6.23
C SER A 135 -9.28 -23.78 6.03
N GLU A 136 -9.57 -23.41 4.79
CA GLU A 136 -9.99 -22.06 4.45
C GLU A 136 -11.21 -21.64 5.24
N VAL A 137 -11.19 -20.42 5.80
CA VAL A 137 -12.30 -19.87 6.58
C VAL A 137 -13.50 -19.55 5.70
N ILE A 138 -13.27 -19.25 4.43
CA ILE A 138 -14.28 -18.97 3.40
C ILE A 138 -14.11 -20.02 2.29
N PRO A 139 -14.69 -21.22 2.43
CA PRO A 139 -14.39 -22.32 1.51
C PRO A 139 -14.95 -22.10 0.10
N ASP A 140 -16.13 -21.46 -0.01
CA ASP A 140 -16.89 -21.42 -1.26
C ASP A 140 -16.87 -20.04 -1.94
N GLY A 141 -16.43 -18.97 -1.23
CA GLY A 141 -16.48 -17.61 -1.75
C GLY A 141 -17.90 -17.08 -1.94
N TYR A 142 -18.13 -16.29 -2.98
CA TYR A 142 -19.44 -15.81 -3.37
C TYR A 142 -20.15 -16.79 -4.30
N THR A 143 -21.49 -16.89 -4.18
CA THR A 143 -22.32 -17.42 -5.28
C THR A 143 -22.34 -16.42 -6.44
N ALA A 144 -22.83 -16.85 -7.61
CA ALA A 144 -22.95 -15.95 -8.76
C ALA A 144 -23.85 -14.74 -8.44
N GLU A 145 -24.98 -14.97 -7.79
CA GLU A 145 -25.91 -13.91 -7.37
C GLU A 145 -25.30 -12.97 -6.35
N GLN A 146 -24.52 -13.48 -5.40
CA GLN A 146 -23.79 -12.67 -4.42
C GLN A 146 -22.70 -11.82 -5.06
N ALA A 147 -21.99 -12.39 -6.03
CA ALA A 147 -20.95 -11.68 -6.77
C ALA A 147 -21.56 -10.56 -7.63
N GLU A 148 -22.70 -10.80 -8.28
CA GLU A 148 -23.44 -9.80 -9.04
C GLU A 148 -23.95 -8.67 -8.14
N ALA A 149 -24.54 -9.02 -6.99
CA ALA A 149 -25.00 -8.05 -6.01
C ALA A 149 -23.85 -7.19 -5.47
N GLU A 150 -22.68 -7.76 -5.17
CA GLU A 150 -21.51 -6.99 -4.72
C GLU A 150 -20.92 -6.14 -5.85
N ALA A 151 -20.92 -6.62 -7.09
CA ALA A 151 -20.45 -5.87 -8.24
C ALA A 151 -21.38 -4.67 -8.57
N SER A 152 -22.68 -4.82 -8.38
CA SER A 152 -23.67 -3.73 -8.63
C SER A 152 -23.49 -2.52 -7.70
N ARG A 153 -22.82 -2.70 -6.56
CA ARG A 153 -22.47 -1.61 -5.64
C ARG A 153 -21.32 -0.73 -6.15
N CYS A 154 -20.72 -1.06 -7.28
CA CYS A 154 -19.61 -0.30 -7.83
C CYS A 154 -20.02 1.15 -8.11
N LEU A 155 -19.27 2.11 -7.57
CA LEU A 155 -19.52 3.54 -7.75
C LEU A 155 -18.98 4.07 -9.09
N GLU A 156 -18.31 3.23 -9.88
CA GLU A 156 -17.69 3.61 -11.16
C GLU A 156 -16.78 4.84 -11.04
N CYS A 157 -16.12 5.01 -9.90
CA CYS A 157 -15.30 6.17 -9.60
C CYS A 157 -13.89 6.13 -10.22
N GLY A 158 -13.52 5.00 -10.85
CA GLY A 158 -12.25 4.80 -11.53
C GLY A 158 -12.28 5.21 -13.00
N CYS A 159 -11.14 5.13 -13.64
CA CYS A 159 -11.02 5.27 -15.09
C CYS A 159 -11.15 3.89 -15.75
N HIS A 160 -12.15 3.73 -16.62
CA HIS A 160 -12.40 2.46 -17.33
C HIS A 160 -11.31 2.12 -18.35
N ASP A 161 -10.70 3.14 -18.97
CA ASP A 161 -9.72 2.98 -20.05
C ASP A 161 -8.27 3.15 -19.58
N TYR A 162 -8.02 2.98 -18.27
CA TYR A 162 -6.70 3.26 -17.69
C TYR A 162 -5.56 2.52 -18.42
N PHE A 163 -5.73 1.23 -18.71
CA PHE A 163 -4.69 0.40 -19.35
C PHE A 163 -4.55 0.61 -20.86
N GLU A 164 -5.50 1.32 -21.50
CA GLU A 164 -5.49 1.62 -22.92
C GLU A 164 -5.43 3.14 -23.16
N CYS A 165 -5.18 3.91 -22.10
CA CYS A 165 -5.22 5.36 -22.13
C CYS A 165 -3.96 5.94 -22.80
N LYS A 166 -4.09 6.35 -24.05
CA LYS A 166 -3.01 7.03 -24.80
C LYS A 166 -2.51 8.30 -24.13
N LEU A 167 -3.36 8.99 -23.35
CA LEU A 167 -2.93 10.17 -22.60
C LEU A 167 -1.90 9.82 -21.54
N ILE A 168 -2.13 8.71 -20.81
CA ILE A 168 -1.17 8.21 -19.80
C ILE A 168 0.12 7.76 -20.48
N ASP A 169 0.03 7.08 -21.61
CA ASP A 169 1.20 6.64 -22.37
C ASP A 169 2.06 7.83 -22.80
N PHE A 170 1.43 8.85 -23.39
CA PHE A 170 2.15 10.07 -23.80
C PHE A 170 2.66 10.86 -22.58
N ALA A 171 1.90 10.92 -21.49
CA ALA A 171 2.33 11.61 -20.29
C ALA A 171 3.61 10.96 -19.71
N ASN A 172 3.69 9.63 -19.71
CA ASN A 172 4.90 8.91 -19.32
C ASN A 172 6.04 9.10 -20.34
N GLN A 173 5.74 9.02 -21.64
CA GLN A 173 6.74 9.19 -22.71
C GLN A 173 7.41 10.57 -22.67
N TYR A 174 6.67 11.61 -22.34
CA TYR A 174 7.16 13.00 -22.30
C TYR A 174 7.48 13.48 -20.88
N ASP A 175 7.49 12.58 -19.90
CA ASP A 175 7.78 12.90 -18.49
C ASP A 175 6.97 14.10 -17.97
N VAL A 176 5.67 14.07 -18.19
CA VAL A 176 4.77 15.15 -17.78
C VAL A 176 4.73 15.24 -16.25
N LYS A 177 5.06 16.41 -15.73
CA LYS A 177 5.03 16.72 -14.29
C LYS A 177 3.78 17.57 -13.97
N PRO A 178 2.66 16.96 -13.60
CA PRO A 178 1.40 17.70 -13.36
C PRO A 178 1.52 18.72 -12.23
N GLU A 179 2.40 18.50 -11.27
CA GLU A 179 2.64 19.41 -10.16
C GLU A 179 3.12 20.81 -10.63
N ARG A 180 3.77 20.89 -11.78
CA ARG A 180 4.20 22.16 -12.38
C ARG A 180 3.04 23.02 -12.86
N PHE A 181 1.87 22.41 -13.02
CA PHE A 181 0.64 23.05 -13.51
C PHE A 181 -0.42 23.15 -12.42
N ALA A 182 -0.12 22.69 -11.20
CA ALA A 182 -0.97 22.86 -10.03
C ALA A 182 -0.95 24.33 -9.59
N GLY A 183 -1.75 25.15 -10.26
CA GLY A 183 -2.08 26.51 -9.84
C GLY A 183 -3.44 26.54 -9.17
N ASP A 184 -3.86 27.75 -8.74
CA ASP A 184 -5.22 27.98 -8.27
C ASP A 184 -6.20 27.49 -9.34
N LYS A 185 -7.15 26.64 -8.93
CA LYS A 185 -8.19 26.15 -9.86
C LYS A 185 -8.89 27.35 -10.46
N ASN A 186 -8.52 27.71 -11.69
CA ASN A 186 -9.27 28.70 -12.44
C ASN A 186 -10.65 28.11 -12.69
N THR A 187 -11.64 28.63 -12.01
CA THR A 187 -13.05 28.39 -12.31
C THR A 187 -13.29 28.98 -13.69
N ILE A 188 -13.29 28.16 -14.72
CA ILE A 188 -13.79 28.55 -16.02
C ILE A 188 -15.30 28.51 -15.88
N GLU A 189 -15.91 29.68 -15.70
CA GLU A 189 -17.36 29.85 -15.88
C GLU A 189 -17.62 29.81 -17.39
N PHE A 190 -18.42 28.84 -17.85
CA PHE A 190 -18.96 28.76 -19.20
C PHE A 190 -20.31 29.51 -19.29
#